data_66b27a801d376b604ec85aeebf8d2bd2
#
_entry.id   66b27a801d376b604ec85aeebf8d2bd2
#
_cell.length_a   1.000
_cell.length_b   1.000
_cell.length_c   1.000
_cell.angle_alpha   90.00
_cell.angle_beta   90.00
_cell.angle_gamma   90.00
#
_symmetry.space_group_name_H-M   'P 1'
#
loop_
_entity.id
_entity.type
_entity.pdbx_description
1 polymer ?
#
loop_
_entity_poly.entity_id
_entity_poly.type
_entity_poly.pdbx_seq_one_letter_code
_entity_poly.pdbx_strand_id
1 'polypeptide(L)'
;MSLGDELCIAWAITGAGHLLTDSIEAVSVLKARHPGLKITTFLSAAAVEVCRLYGVLERIGNISKGGYLEEVFVDEHRSSYPKSGRFQIGRYRALVVSPATSNTVAKAVYGIADSLVSNCIAMATKSRVPTLIVPVDAHAETVASQTPYLIDRALCVGCECCHAGSVCPTGAIRGHGTGIDTSLCTGCGVCVEACPHGAIRRMEAVLTPRQIDLENIERLKRIEGVSVGGTGDIVSWVEDVLFRTPRERG
;
A
#
# COMPACT_ATOMS: atom_id res chain seq x y z
N MET A 1 -0.41 35.56 -2.97
CA MET A 1 -0.26 34.53 -1.92
C MET A 1 0.74 33.51 -2.45
N SER A 2 1.92 33.43 -1.83
CA SER A 2 2.98 32.51 -2.29
C SER A 2 2.53 31.07 -2.08
N LEU A 3 2.61 30.26 -3.14
CA LEU A 3 2.27 28.84 -3.19
C LEU A 3 3.32 27.94 -2.48
N GLY A 4 4.06 28.52 -1.48
CA GLY A 4 5.39 28.05 -1.11
C GLY A 4 5.54 27.20 0.15
N ASP A 5 4.57 27.08 1.04
CA ASP A 5 4.87 26.57 2.40
C ASP A 5 4.07 25.34 2.86
N GLU A 6 3.20 24.76 2.04
CA GLU A 6 2.52 23.54 2.45
C GLU A 6 3.43 22.32 2.18
N LEU A 7 3.93 21.69 3.26
CA LEU A 7 4.64 20.43 3.15
C LEU A 7 3.65 19.33 2.78
N CYS A 8 3.82 18.79 1.58
CA CYS A 8 2.98 17.69 1.09
C CYS A 8 3.82 16.62 0.40
N ILE A 9 3.50 15.37 0.72
CA ILE A 9 4.03 14.20 0.03
C ILE A 9 2.91 13.39 -0.62
N ALA A 10 3.28 12.60 -1.61
CA ALA A 10 2.43 11.57 -2.19
C ALA A 10 2.81 10.21 -1.62
N TRP A 11 1.82 9.42 -1.23
CA TRP A 11 1.99 8.04 -0.83
C TRP A 11 1.17 7.14 -1.75
N ALA A 12 1.82 6.20 -2.43
CA ALA A 12 1.20 5.28 -3.37
C ALA A 12 1.25 3.84 -2.84
N ILE A 13 0.13 3.13 -2.95
CA ILE A 13 -0.05 1.77 -2.45
C ILE A 13 -0.43 0.87 -3.62
N THR A 14 0.22 -0.28 -3.72
CA THR A 14 -0.10 -1.28 -4.74
C THR A 14 -0.70 -2.55 -4.13
N GLY A 15 -1.14 -3.49 -4.95
CA GLY A 15 -1.94 -4.64 -4.55
C GLY A 15 -1.15 -5.75 -3.84
N ALA A 16 -0.39 -5.42 -2.80
CA ALA A 16 0.36 -6.38 -1.99
C ALA A 16 -0.14 -6.38 -0.54
N GLY A 17 -0.41 -7.56 0.01
CA GLY A 17 -0.70 -7.74 1.43
C GLY A 17 0.57 -7.73 2.29
N HIS A 18 1.68 -8.24 1.72
CA HIS A 18 2.99 -8.17 2.37
C HIS A 18 3.44 -6.70 2.51
N LEU A 19 3.99 -6.34 3.66
CA LEU A 19 4.40 -4.99 4.04
C LEU A 19 3.27 -3.94 4.09
N LEU A 20 2.00 -4.31 3.86
CA LEU A 20 0.90 -3.34 3.85
C LEU A 20 0.71 -2.70 5.23
N THR A 21 0.62 -3.52 6.27
CA THR A 21 0.44 -3.03 7.64
C THR A 21 1.63 -2.20 8.10
N ASP A 22 2.86 -2.66 7.81
CA ASP A 22 4.09 -1.96 8.17
C ASP A 22 4.21 -0.62 7.44
N SER A 23 3.79 -0.57 6.16
CA SER A 23 3.73 0.68 5.39
C SER A 23 2.76 1.69 6.01
N ILE A 24 1.56 1.24 6.39
CA ILE A 24 0.56 2.08 7.04
C ILE A 24 1.09 2.58 8.39
N GLU A 25 1.75 1.72 9.17
CA GLU A 25 2.34 2.08 10.46
C GLU A 25 3.41 3.16 10.29
N ALA A 26 4.36 2.95 9.38
CA ALA A 26 5.43 3.91 9.11
C ALA A 26 4.88 5.29 8.70
N VAL A 27 3.87 5.32 7.79
CA VAL A 27 3.26 6.58 7.36
C VAL A 27 2.40 7.21 8.48
N SER A 28 1.77 6.40 9.33
CA SER A 28 1.05 6.90 10.52
C SER A 28 2.00 7.54 11.51
N VAL A 29 3.16 6.93 11.76
CA VAL A 29 4.22 7.50 12.61
C VAL A 29 4.72 8.82 12.04
N LEU A 30 4.97 8.88 10.72
CA LEU A 30 5.37 10.11 10.05
C LEU A 30 4.33 11.23 10.22
N LYS A 31 3.04 10.92 10.03
CA LYS A 31 1.93 11.88 10.22
C LYS A 31 1.82 12.32 11.68
N ALA A 32 2.04 11.45 12.64
CA ALA A 32 2.02 11.78 14.07
C ALA A 32 3.19 12.69 14.47
N ARG A 33 4.40 12.45 13.92
CA ARG A 33 5.58 13.30 14.15
C ARG A 33 5.42 14.69 13.51
N HIS A 34 4.75 14.77 12.36
CA HIS A 34 4.57 15.99 11.59
C HIS A 34 3.07 16.25 11.30
N PRO A 35 2.28 16.70 12.29
CA PRO A 35 0.83 16.89 12.12
C PRO A 35 0.45 17.83 10.98
N GLY A 36 1.31 18.80 10.66
CA GLY A 36 1.13 19.73 9.54
C GLY A 36 1.49 19.17 8.16
N LEU A 37 2.12 17.99 8.09
CA LEU A 37 2.44 17.34 6.83
C LEU A 37 1.17 16.83 6.15
N LYS A 38 0.92 17.30 4.95
CA LYS A 38 -0.17 16.78 4.10
C LYS A 38 0.28 15.53 3.35
N ILE A 39 -0.58 14.53 3.30
CA ILE A 39 -0.30 13.25 2.62
C ILE A 39 -1.46 12.95 1.68
N THR A 40 -1.20 12.97 0.38
CA THR A 40 -2.14 12.48 -0.63
C THR A 40 -1.86 11.00 -0.89
N THR A 41 -2.87 10.15 -0.71
CA THR A 41 -2.75 8.71 -0.95
C THR A 41 -3.26 8.33 -2.33
N PHE A 42 -2.50 7.49 -3.03
CA PHE A 42 -2.82 6.95 -4.35
C PHE A 42 -2.94 5.43 -4.26
N LEU A 43 -4.12 4.89 -4.53
CA LEU A 43 -4.38 3.46 -4.49
C LEU A 43 -4.51 2.91 -5.93
N SER A 44 -3.72 1.89 -6.27
CA SER A 44 -4.02 1.10 -7.46
C SER A 44 -5.36 0.36 -7.29
N ALA A 45 -6.01 -0.06 -8.39
CA ALA A 45 -7.25 -0.83 -8.31
C ALA A 45 -7.09 -2.08 -7.43
N ALA A 46 -5.98 -2.82 -7.59
CA ALA A 46 -5.65 -3.98 -6.76
C ALA A 46 -5.39 -3.60 -5.29
N ALA A 47 -4.83 -2.40 -5.02
CA ALA A 47 -4.61 -1.94 -3.65
C ALA A 47 -5.93 -1.73 -2.90
N VAL A 48 -6.96 -1.20 -3.54
CA VAL A 48 -8.29 -1.03 -2.93
C VAL A 48 -8.84 -2.35 -2.45
N GLU A 49 -8.76 -3.38 -3.29
CA GLU A 49 -9.24 -4.72 -2.96
C GLU A 49 -8.44 -5.33 -1.79
N VAL A 50 -7.12 -5.26 -1.85
CA VAL A 50 -6.25 -5.77 -0.79
C VAL A 50 -6.49 -4.99 0.51
N CYS A 51 -6.52 -3.66 0.51
CA CYS A 51 -6.78 -2.86 1.70
C CYS A 51 -8.14 -3.17 2.33
N ARG A 52 -9.17 -3.43 1.51
CA ARG A 52 -10.49 -3.86 1.99
C ARG A 52 -10.41 -5.22 2.67
N LEU A 53 -9.78 -6.22 2.03
CA LEU A 53 -9.65 -7.58 2.57
C LEU A 53 -8.82 -7.63 3.87
N TYR A 54 -7.87 -6.71 4.02
CA TYR A 54 -7.08 -6.58 5.25
C TYR A 54 -7.73 -5.70 6.31
N GLY A 55 -8.86 -5.04 6.01
CA GLY A 55 -9.60 -4.19 6.95
C GLY A 55 -8.89 -2.89 7.31
N VAL A 56 -8.07 -2.34 6.39
CA VAL A 56 -7.20 -1.18 6.70
C VAL A 56 -7.61 0.13 6.04
N LEU A 57 -8.71 0.16 5.28
CA LEU A 57 -9.16 1.37 4.55
C LEU A 57 -9.40 2.55 5.48
N GLU A 58 -9.97 2.34 6.66
CA GLU A 58 -10.20 3.40 7.65
C GLU A 58 -8.88 4.01 8.13
N ARG A 59 -7.85 3.19 8.37
CA ARG A 59 -6.52 3.67 8.76
C ARG A 59 -5.91 4.58 7.70
N ILE A 60 -6.08 4.24 6.42
CA ILE A 60 -5.65 5.07 5.28
C ILE A 60 -6.43 6.40 5.27
N GLY A 61 -7.75 6.36 5.47
CA GLY A 61 -8.59 7.55 5.58
C GLY A 61 -8.20 8.46 6.75
N ASN A 62 -7.70 7.91 7.86
CA ASN A 62 -7.19 8.68 8.99
C ASN A 62 -5.85 9.40 8.69
N ILE A 63 -5.05 8.87 7.75
CA ILE A 63 -3.83 9.52 7.27
C ILE A 63 -4.17 10.62 6.25
N SER A 64 -5.01 10.32 5.27
CA SER A 64 -5.45 11.24 4.21
C SER A 64 -6.92 11.60 4.41
N LYS A 65 -7.19 12.67 5.17
CA LYS A 65 -8.51 13.01 5.74
C LYS A 65 -9.52 13.62 4.76
N GLY A 66 -9.19 13.72 3.46
CA GLY A 66 -10.11 14.20 2.42
C GLY A 66 -10.02 15.69 2.08
N GLY A 67 -9.17 16.46 2.75
CA GLY A 67 -8.90 17.85 2.39
C GLY A 67 -7.95 17.99 1.20
N TYR A 68 -7.79 19.22 0.67
CA TYR A 68 -6.85 19.48 -0.43
C TYR A 68 -5.42 19.05 -0.07
N LEU A 69 -4.80 18.24 -0.90
CA LEU A 69 -3.51 17.55 -0.70
C LEU A 69 -3.51 16.47 0.40
N GLU A 70 -4.70 16.10 0.90
CA GLU A 70 -4.93 14.98 1.83
C GLU A 70 -6.02 14.03 1.30
N GLU A 71 -6.21 13.99 -0.01
CA GLU A 71 -7.19 13.10 -0.66
C GLU A 71 -6.68 11.67 -0.74
N VAL A 72 -7.63 10.73 -0.85
CA VAL A 72 -7.37 9.35 -1.29
C VAL A 72 -7.85 9.23 -2.73
N PHE A 73 -6.92 9.04 -3.65
CA PHE A 73 -7.21 8.77 -5.05
C PHE A 73 -7.17 7.28 -5.35
N VAL A 74 -8.18 6.81 -6.06
CA VAL A 74 -8.30 5.42 -6.51
C VAL A 74 -8.13 5.37 -8.03
N ASP A 75 -7.52 4.30 -8.52
CA ASP A 75 -7.38 4.02 -9.95
C ASP A 75 -8.72 3.56 -10.54
N GLU A 76 -9.39 4.46 -11.26
CA GLU A 76 -10.67 4.23 -11.91
C GLU A 76 -10.54 4.00 -13.43
N HIS A 77 -9.34 3.67 -13.91
CA HIS A 77 -9.00 3.42 -15.32
C HIS A 77 -9.24 4.59 -16.30
N ARG A 78 -9.88 5.70 -15.90
CA ARG A 78 -10.29 6.78 -16.82
C ARG A 78 -9.69 8.16 -16.55
N SER A 79 -9.02 8.39 -15.41
CA SER A 79 -8.61 9.76 -15.02
C SER A 79 -7.36 9.82 -14.13
N SER A 80 -6.37 8.97 -14.38
CA SER A 80 -5.11 8.98 -13.61
C SER A 80 -4.27 10.24 -13.88
N TYR A 81 -4.29 10.77 -15.09
CA TYR A 81 -3.43 11.87 -15.50
C TYR A 81 -3.67 13.19 -14.73
N PRO A 82 -4.89 13.70 -14.55
CA PRO A 82 -5.09 14.94 -13.79
C PRO A 82 -4.61 14.84 -12.33
N LYS A 83 -4.69 13.64 -11.74
CA LYS A 83 -4.27 13.39 -10.36
C LYS A 83 -2.73 13.35 -10.26
N SER A 84 -2.05 12.62 -11.16
CA SER A 84 -0.59 12.53 -11.23
C SER A 84 0.07 13.81 -11.78
N GLY A 85 -0.64 14.63 -12.55
CA GLY A 85 -0.16 15.92 -13.05
C GLY A 85 0.25 16.91 -11.95
N ARG A 86 -0.20 16.72 -10.71
CA ARG A 86 0.21 17.54 -9.56
C ARG A 86 1.71 17.48 -9.27
N PHE A 87 2.41 16.42 -9.67
CA PHE A 87 3.87 16.36 -9.59
C PHE A 87 4.53 17.43 -10.47
N GLN A 88 4.02 17.64 -11.69
CA GLN A 88 4.58 18.60 -12.65
C GLN A 88 4.48 20.07 -12.16
N ILE A 89 3.45 20.35 -11.38
CA ILE A 89 3.24 21.70 -10.82
C ILE A 89 3.80 21.85 -9.40
N GLY A 90 4.67 20.92 -8.97
CA GLY A 90 5.43 21.01 -7.72
C GLY A 90 4.59 20.90 -6.44
N ARG A 91 3.44 20.22 -6.46
CA ARG A 91 2.60 20.06 -5.26
C ARG A 91 3.14 19.05 -4.26
N TYR A 92 3.93 18.09 -4.70
CA TYR A 92 4.52 17.06 -3.85
C TYR A 92 6.02 17.22 -3.74
N ARG A 93 6.54 17.14 -2.52
CA ARG A 93 7.98 17.23 -2.22
C ARG A 93 8.66 15.85 -2.30
N ALA A 94 7.91 14.78 -2.15
CA ALA A 94 8.37 13.41 -2.24
C ALA A 94 7.24 12.49 -2.72
N LEU A 95 7.62 11.35 -3.31
CA LEU A 95 6.75 10.21 -3.55
C LEU A 95 7.27 9.01 -2.77
N VAL A 96 6.40 8.38 -1.98
CA VAL A 96 6.66 7.06 -1.36
C VAL A 96 5.74 6.03 -2.02
N VAL A 97 6.30 4.97 -2.57
CA VAL A 97 5.55 3.84 -3.13
C VAL A 97 5.76 2.64 -2.21
N SER A 98 4.81 2.40 -1.32
CA SER A 98 4.92 1.35 -0.29
C SER A 98 3.54 0.82 0.11
N PRO A 99 3.33 -0.49 0.04
CA PRO A 99 4.18 -1.50 -0.60
C PRO A 99 4.15 -1.42 -2.14
N ALA A 100 5.24 -1.81 -2.79
CA ALA A 100 5.35 -1.88 -4.24
C ALA A 100 5.44 -3.34 -4.71
N THR A 101 4.44 -3.80 -5.47
CA THR A 101 4.46 -5.14 -6.08
C THR A 101 5.53 -5.25 -7.15
N SER A 102 6.03 -6.46 -7.42
CA SER A 102 6.98 -6.75 -8.51
C SER A 102 6.48 -6.26 -9.86
N ASN A 103 5.16 -6.30 -10.12
CA ASN A 103 4.57 -5.73 -11.32
C ASN A 103 4.80 -4.21 -11.41
N THR A 104 4.63 -3.49 -10.31
CA THR A 104 4.86 -2.03 -10.26
C THR A 104 6.34 -1.70 -10.41
N VAL A 105 7.22 -2.47 -9.77
CA VAL A 105 8.67 -2.35 -9.94
C VAL A 105 9.07 -2.56 -11.40
N ALA A 106 8.59 -3.64 -12.04
CA ALA A 106 8.84 -3.91 -13.44
C ALA A 106 8.36 -2.76 -14.35
N LYS A 107 7.13 -2.26 -14.13
CA LYS A 107 6.61 -1.11 -14.89
C LYS A 107 7.49 0.13 -14.75
N ALA A 108 7.92 0.45 -13.53
CA ALA A 108 8.82 1.58 -13.29
C ALA A 108 10.14 1.44 -14.06
N VAL A 109 10.75 0.25 -14.02
CA VAL A 109 12.01 -0.07 -14.72
C VAL A 109 11.90 0.04 -16.24
N TYR A 110 10.77 -0.42 -16.80
CA TYR A 110 10.55 -0.39 -18.25
C TYR A 110 9.82 0.87 -18.76
N GLY A 111 9.57 1.85 -17.87
CA GLY A 111 8.92 3.11 -18.25
C GLY A 111 7.44 2.98 -18.61
N ILE A 112 6.75 1.93 -18.12
CA ILE A 112 5.34 1.69 -18.38
C ILE A 112 4.50 2.49 -17.38
N ALA A 113 3.68 3.42 -17.88
CA ALA A 113 2.85 4.31 -17.08
C ALA A 113 1.36 4.18 -17.47
N ASP A 114 0.78 2.99 -17.20
CA ASP A 114 -0.56 2.58 -17.62
C ASP A 114 -1.59 2.51 -16.47
N SER A 115 -1.16 2.81 -15.24
CA SER A 115 -2.00 2.82 -14.04
C SER A 115 -1.77 4.10 -13.23
N LEU A 116 -2.65 4.38 -12.28
CA LEU A 116 -2.49 5.57 -11.42
C LEU A 116 -1.13 5.62 -10.74
N VAL A 117 -0.69 4.52 -10.12
CA VAL A 117 0.59 4.48 -9.39
C VAL A 117 1.78 4.55 -10.35
N SER A 118 1.77 3.81 -11.47
CA SER A 118 2.87 3.89 -12.45
C SER A 118 2.96 5.28 -13.10
N ASN A 119 1.82 5.97 -13.31
CA ASN A 119 1.80 7.37 -13.73
C ASN A 119 2.39 8.31 -12.65
N CYS A 120 2.10 8.07 -11.35
CA CYS A 120 2.73 8.85 -10.29
C CYS A 120 4.25 8.70 -10.29
N ILE A 121 4.78 7.48 -10.45
CA ILE A 121 6.22 7.24 -10.54
C ILE A 121 6.81 7.97 -11.76
N ALA A 122 6.20 7.82 -12.94
CA ALA A 122 6.67 8.48 -14.17
C ALA A 122 6.64 10.01 -14.06
N MET A 123 5.59 10.59 -13.46
CA MET A 123 5.50 12.04 -13.29
C MET A 123 6.46 12.55 -12.21
N ALA A 124 6.63 11.84 -11.10
CA ALA A 124 7.57 12.20 -10.05
C ALA A 124 9.00 12.24 -10.59
N THR A 125 9.45 11.18 -11.29
CA THR A 125 10.80 11.11 -11.86
C THR A 125 11.03 12.17 -12.93
N LYS A 126 10.06 12.41 -13.84
CA LYS A 126 10.15 13.49 -14.85
C LYS A 126 10.22 14.88 -14.22
N SER A 127 9.58 15.07 -13.07
CA SER A 127 9.57 16.35 -12.33
C SER A 127 10.69 16.45 -11.30
N ARG A 128 11.62 15.49 -11.27
CA ARG A 128 12.72 15.39 -10.29
C ARG A 128 12.25 15.42 -8.83
N VAL A 129 11.06 14.88 -8.57
CA VAL A 129 10.56 14.68 -7.22
C VAL A 129 11.21 13.40 -6.66
N PRO A 130 11.94 13.48 -5.55
CA PRO A 130 12.55 12.30 -4.91
C PRO A 130 11.50 11.22 -4.67
N THR A 131 11.83 9.98 -5.03
CA THR A 131 10.91 8.85 -4.98
C THR A 131 11.52 7.70 -4.20
N LEU A 132 10.87 7.26 -3.12
CA LEU A 132 11.19 6.04 -2.41
C LEU A 132 10.27 4.92 -2.88
N ILE A 133 10.83 3.80 -3.30
CA ILE A 133 10.05 2.60 -3.63
C ILE A 133 10.44 1.49 -2.66
N VAL A 134 9.44 0.86 -2.04
CA VAL A 134 9.59 -0.25 -1.09
C VAL A 134 9.05 -1.53 -1.74
N PRO A 135 9.92 -2.31 -2.44
CA PRO A 135 9.51 -3.53 -3.09
C PRO A 135 9.15 -4.62 -2.07
N VAL A 136 8.12 -5.41 -2.37
CA VAL A 136 7.73 -6.54 -1.51
C VAL A 136 8.68 -7.74 -1.65
N ASP A 137 9.35 -7.87 -2.79
CA ASP A 137 10.22 -8.99 -3.14
C ASP A 137 11.71 -8.56 -3.14
N ALA A 138 12.13 -7.79 -2.12
CA ALA A 138 13.45 -7.16 -2.08
C ALA A 138 14.61 -8.11 -1.80
N HIS A 139 14.35 -9.30 -1.30
CA HIS A 139 15.36 -10.26 -0.86
C HIS A 139 15.21 -11.58 -1.61
N ALA A 140 16.34 -12.27 -1.87
CA ALA A 140 16.33 -13.58 -2.54
C ALA A 140 15.76 -14.71 -1.68
N GLU A 141 15.62 -14.46 -0.37
CA GLU A 141 15.06 -15.43 0.57
C GLU A 141 13.54 -15.50 0.47
N THR A 142 12.98 -16.58 0.97
CA THR A 142 11.52 -16.74 1.07
C THR A 142 10.96 -15.68 2.02
N VAL A 143 9.86 -15.08 1.62
CA VAL A 143 9.16 -14.06 2.39
C VAL A 143 7.89 -14.67 2.98
N ALA A 144 7.76 -14.61 4.30
CA ALA A 144 6.52 -14.95 4.99
C ALA A 144 5.56 -13.76 4.94
N SER A 145 4.37 -13.99 4.42
CA SER A 145 3.29 -12.99 4.35
C SER A 145 2.03 -13.54 4.99
N GLN A 146 1.27 -12.70 5.65
CA GLN A 146 -0.03 -13.09 6.17
C GLN A 146 -1.10 -12.94 5.09
N THR A 147 -1.96 -13.96 4.95
CA THR A 147 -3.13 -13.90 4.07
C THR A 147 -4.23 -13.02 4.68
N PRO A 148 -5.26 -12.60 3.92
CA PRO A 148 -6.54 -12.22 4.48
C PRO A 148 -7.13 -13.34 5.34
N TYR A 149 -8.24 -13.07 6.04
CA TYR A 149 -8.93 -14.12 6.79
C TYR A 149 -9.38 -15.25 5.87
N LEU A 150 -9.03 -16.47 6.25
CA LEU A 150 -9.39 -17.72 5.58
C LEU A 150 -10.02 -18.68 6.59
N ILE A 151 -10.75 -19.67 6.07
CA ILE A 151 -11.25 -20.78 6.89
C ILE A 151 -10.22 -21.91 6.85
N ASP A 152 -9.65 -22.21 7.99
CA ASP A 152 -8.80 -23.39 8.16
C ASP A 152 -9.66 -24.66 8.14
N ARG A 153 -9.49 -25.45 7.10
CA ARG A 153 -10.27 -26.67 6.89
C ARG A 153 -9.97 -27.77 7.90
N ALA A 154 -8.80 -27.75 8.50
CA ALA A 154 -8.45 -28.71 9.54
C ALA A 154 -9.18 -28.45 10.86
N LEU A 155 -9.59 -27.20 11.11
CA LEU A 155 -10.28 -26.78 12.32
C LEU A 155 -11.80 -26.60 12.12
N CYS A 156 -12.25 -26.43 10.87
CA CYS A 156 -13.65 -26.21 10.57
C CYS A 156 -14.43 -27.53 10.60
N VAL A 157 -15.32 -27.69 11.57
CA VAL A 157 -16.15 -28.90 11.73
C VAL A 157 -17.46 -28.86 10.93
N GLY A 158 -17.74 -27.77 10.19
CA GLY A 158 -18.96 -27.67 9.38
C GLY A 158 -20.24 -27.58 10.22
N CYS A 159 -20.28 -26.74 11.23
CA CYS A 159 -21.44 -26.58 12.13
C CYS A 159 -22.75 -26.39 11.34
N GLU A 160 -23.86 -27.01 11.80
CA GLU A 160 -25.20 -26.81 11.21
C GLU A 160 -25.60 -25.33 11.20
N CYS A 161 -25.31 -24.61 12.28
CA CYS A 161 -25.43 -23.15 12.38
C CYS A 161 -24.04 -22.53 12.50
N CYS A 162 -23.56 -21.90 11.43
CA CYS A 162 -22.26 -21.24 11.44
C CYS A 162 -22.35 -19.89 12.16
N HIS A 163 -21.90 -19.81 13.43
CA HIS A 163 -21.89 -18.56 14.20
C HIS A 163 -21.12 -17.44 13.50
N ALA A 164 -19.98 -17.75 12.92
CA ALA A 164 -19.19 -16.77 12.16
C ALA A 164 -19.95 -16.23 10.95
N GLY A 165 -20.75 -17.06 10.28
CA GLY A 165 -21.61 -16.64 9.19
C GLY A 165 -22.76 -15.75 9.64
N SER A 166 -23.38 -16.04 10.79
CA SER A 166 -24.52 -15.27 11.30
C SER A 166 -24.14 -13.86 11.76
N VAL A 167 -22.89 -13.63 12.21
CA VAL A 167 -22.42 -12.30 12.64
C VAL A 167 -21.72 -11.51 11.52
N CYS A 168 -21.50 -12.11 10.36
CA CYS A 168 -20.80 -11.44 9.26
C CYS A 168 -21.66 -10.30 8.69
N PRO A 169 -21.25 -9.01 8.84
CA PRO A 169 -22.10 -7.87 8.45
C PRO A 169 -22.35 -7.79 6.95
N THR A 170 -21.48 -8.40 6.14
CA THR A 170 -21.59 -8.39 4.68
C THR A 170 -22.06 -9.71 4.09
N GLY A 171 -22.32 -10.73 4.94
CA GLY A 171 -22.69 -12.06 4.46
C GLY A 171 -21.58 -12.77 3.66
N ALA A 172 -20.33 -12.39 3.85
CA ALA A 172 -19.18 -12.96 3.13
C ALA A 172 -18.95 -14.44 3.46
N ILE A 173 -19.41 -14.94 4.62
CA ILE A 173 -19.31 -16.35 5.02
C ILE A 173 -20.65 -17.02 4.69
N ARG A 174 -20.64 -17.84 3.64
CA ARG A 174 -21.79 -18.61 3.20
C ARG A 174 -21.86 -19.95 3.95
N GLY A 175 -23.07 -20.44 4.14
CA GLY A 175 -23.47 -21.56 4.99
C GLY A 175 -22.47 -22.70 5.17
N HIS A 176 -22.46 -23.30 6.36
CA HIS A 176 -21.62 -24.44 6.76
C HIS A 176 -20.10 -24.25 6.60
N GLY A 177 -19.59 -23.01 6.63
CA GLY A 177 -18.15 -22.73 6.57
C GLY A 177 -17.48 -23.13 5.26
N THR A 178 -18.18 -23.08 4.12
CA THR A 178 -17.64 -23.50 2.82
C THR A 178 -16.54 -22.58 2.28
N GLY A 179 -16.53 -21.29 2.68
CA GLY A 179 -15.53 -20.32 2.28
C GLY A 179 -15.89 -18.91 2.71
N ILE A 180 -14.94 -18.00 2.55
CA ILE A 180 -15.16 -16.57 2.67
C ILE A 180 -15.20 -15.99 1.25
N ASP A 181 -16.32 -15.37 0.89
CA ASP A 181 -16.44 -14.64 -0.36
C ASP A 181 -15.60 -13.37 -0.29
N THR A 182 -14.46 -13.37 -0.95
CA THR A 182 -13.53 -12.22 -0.94
C THR A 182 -14.09 -10.99 -1.60
N SER A 183 -15.10 -11.11 -2.46
CA SER A 183 -15.78 -9.95 -3.06
C SER A 183 -16.62 -9.17 -2.05
N LEU A 184 -17.13 -9.84 -1.02
CA LEU A 184 -17.97 -9.27 0.03
C LEU A 184 -17.20 -8.97 1.33
N CYS A 185 -16.11 -9.71 1.60
CA CYS A 185 -15.35 -9.57 2.84
C CYS A 185 -14.71 -8.19 2.96
N THR A 186 -14.90 -7.54 4.12
CA THR A 186 -14.28 -6.24 4.45
C THR A 186 -13.12 -6.35 5.42
N GLY A 187 -12.67 -7.57 5.75
CA GLY A 187 -11.55 -7.79 6.65
C GLY A 187 -11.79 -7.34 8.11
N CYS A 188 -13.03 -7.14 8.52
CA CYS A 188 -13.38 -6.59 9.83
C CYS A 188 -13.03 -7.49 11.04
N GLY A 189 -12.82 -8.81 10.80
CA GLY A 189 -12.37 -9.74 11.83
C GLY A 189 -13.44 -10.25 12.81
N VAL A 190 -14.68 -9.75 12.79
CA VAL A 190 -15.76 -10.16 13.72
C VAL A 190 -16.00 -11.68 13.72
N CYS A 191 -15.84 -12.32 12.56
CA CYS A 191 -16.00 -13.76 12.40
C CYS A 191 -14.95 -14.60 13.12
N VAL A 192 -13.78 -14.03 13.46
CA VAL A 192 -12.69 -14.74 14.14
C VAL A 192 -13.12 -15.11 15.57
N GLU A 193 -13.61 -14.12 16.31
CA GLU A 193 -14.07 -14.31 17.70
C GLU A 193 -15.35 -15.15 17.77
N ALA A 194 -16.21 -15.04 16.75
CA ALA A 194 -17.47 -15.75 16.71
C ALA A 194 -17.33 -17.25 16.36
N CYS A 195 -16.20 -17.68 15.82
CA CYS A 195 -15.97 -19.09 15.50
C CYS A 195 -15.49 -19.86 16.74
N PRO A 196 -16.29 -20.76 17.37
CA PRO A 196 -15.91 -21.45 18.60
C PRO A 196 -14.75 -22.43 18.40
N HIS A 197 -14.44 -22.80 17.14
CA HIS A 197 -13.37 -23.71 16.80
C HIS A 197 -12.08 -23.01 16.37
N GLY A 198 -12.04 -21.66 16.38
CA GLY A 198 -10.88 -20.90 15.92
C GLY A 198 -10.51 -21.15 14.46
N ALA A 199 -11.47 -21.62 13.64
CA ALA A 199 -11.20 -22.01 12.26
C ALA A 199 -11.02 -20.81 11.32
N ILE A 200 -11.36 -19.59 11.72
CA ILE A 200 -11.18 -18.40 10.89
C ILE A 200 -9.97 -17.63 11.40
N ARG A 201 -8.95 -17.58 10.55
CA ARG A 201 -7.68 -16.95 10.91
C ARG A 201 -6.92 -16.46 9.68
N ARG A 202 -5.96 -15.58 9.90
CA ARG A 202 -4.93 -15.29 8.90
C ARG A 202 -3.92 -16.43 8.90
N MET A 203 -3.50 -16.85 7.73
CA MET A 203 -2.53 -17.92 7.55
C MET A 203 -1.23 -17.35 7.02
N GLU A 204 -0.14 -18.00 7.30
CA GLU A 204 1.14 -17.66 6.70
C GLU A 204 1.22 -18.22 5.28
N ALA A 205 1.55 -17.36 4.33
CA ALA A 205 1.88 -17.74 2.96
C ALA A 205 3.36 -17.45 2.72
N VAL A 206 4.09 -18.48 2.31
CA VAL A 206 5.51 -18.35 2.00
C VAL A 206 5.65 -18.16 0.48
N LEU A 207 6.28 -17.05 0.09
CA LEU A 207 6.51 -16.68 -1.30
C LEU A 207 8.01 -16.61 -1.56
N THR A 208 8.43 -17.07 -2.74
CA THR A 208 9.81 -16.96 -3.21
C THR A 208 9.85 -15.97 -4.37
N PRO A 209 10.60 -14.87 -4.26
CA PRO A 209 10.78 -13.92 -5.36
C PRO A 209 11.36 -14.61 -6.59
N ARG A 210 10.89 -14.24 -7.77
CA ARG A 210 11.44 -14.73 -9.03
C ARG A 210 12.77 -14.02 -9.30
N GLN A 211 13.67 -14.68 -10.01
CA GLN A 211 14.95 -14.09 -10.42
C GLN A 211 14.76 -12.74 -11.15
N ILE A 212 13.75 -12.65 -12.01
CA ILE A 212 13.44 -11.42 -12.74
C ILE A 212 12.98 -10.28 -11.82
N ASP A 213 12.34 -10.59 -10.68
CA ASP A 213 11.91 -9.57 -9.72
C ASP A 213 13.14 -8.94 -9.05
N LEU A 214 14.12 -9.75 -8.65
CA LEU A 214 15.39 -9.31 -8.08
C LEU A 214 16.20 -8.48 -9.09
N GLU A 215 16.29 -8.92 -10.34
CA GLU A 215 16.96 -8.17 -11.42
C GLU A 215 16.30 -6.82 -11.67
N ASN A 216 14.98 -6.74 -11.63
CA ASN A 216 14.27 -5.48 -11.79
C ASN A 216 14.52 -4.54 -10.61
N ILE A 217 14.69 -5.04 -9.38
CA ILE A 217 15.07 -4.21 -8.24
C ILE A 217 16.47 -3.61 -8.44
N GLU A 218 17.43 -4.40 -8.92
CA GLU A 218 18.77 -3.88 -9.22
C GLU A 218 18.77 -2.83 -10.35
N ARG A 219 17.88 -2.96 -11.32
CA ARG A 219 17.66 -1.93 -12.36
C ARG A 219 16.98 -0.69 -11.79
N LEU A 220 16.00 -0.87 -10.88
CA LEU A 220 15.30 0.22 -10.23
C LEU A 220 16.24 1.15 -9.45
N LYS A 221 17.24 0.59 -8.76
CA LYS A 221 18.29 1.34 -8.04
C LYS A 221 19.12 2.28 -8.93
N ARG A 222 19.11 2.08 -10.25
CA ARG A 222 19.86 2.89 -11.22
C ARG A 222 19.03 4.03 -11.82
N ILE A 223 17.76 4.12 -11.50
CA ILE A 223 16.90 5.20 -11.99
C ILE A 223 17.18 6.46 -11.18
N GLU A 224 17.55 7.54 -11.86
CA GLU A 224 17.84 8.84 -11.23
C GLU A 224 16.63 9.33 -10.42
N GLY A 225 16.88 9.77 -9.17
CA GLY A 225 15.86 10.27 -8.27
C GLY A 225 15.01 9.18 -7.58
N VAL A 226 15.31 7.90 -7.83
CA VAL A 226 14.66 6.77 -7.16
C VAL A 226 15.58 6.17 -6.12
N SER A 227 15.06 6.04 -4.90
CA SER A 227 15.67 5.28 -3.80
C SER A 227 14.89 3.98 -3.60
N VAL A 228 15.58 2.91 -3.26
CA VAL A 228 14.98 1.63 -2.89
C VAL A 228 15.29 1.38 -1.41
N GLY A 229 14.28 1.08 -0.62
CA GLY A 229 14.43 0.84 0.82
C GLY A 229 13.35 -0.10 1.37
N GLY A 230 13.32 -0.24 2.70
CA GLY A 230 12.31 -0.97 3.45
C GLY A 230 11.27 -0.05 4.10
N THR A 231 10.26 -0.63 4.73
CA THR A 231 9.24 0.13 5.49
C THR A 231 9.84 0.91 6.65
N GLY A 232 10.91 0.39 7.27
CA GLY A 232 11.65 1.07 8.35
C GLY A 232 12.36 2.34 7.91
N ASP A 233 12.65 2.49 6.62
CA ASP A 233 13.36 3.66 6.07
C ASP A 233 12.42 4.83 5.76
N ILE A 234 11.10 4.60 5.67
CA ILE A 234 10.13 5.59 5.18
C ILE A 234 10.22 6.90 5.96
N VAL A 235 10.19 6.82 7.30
CA VAL A 235 10.14 8.02 8.15
C VAL A 235 11.42 8.84 7.98
N SER A 236 12.59 8.22 8.19
CA SER A 236 13.88 8.90 8.10
C SER A 236 14.14 9.44 6.70
N TRP A 237 13.82 8.67 5.65
CA TRP A 237 14.00 9.10 4.28
C TRP A 237 13.13 10.32 3.94
N VAL A 238 11.85 10.33 4.35
CA VAL A 238 10.98 11.49 4.12
C VAL A 238 11.45 12.69 4.90
N GLU A 239 11.84 12.54 6.17
CA GLU A 239 12.39 13.61 7.00
C GLU A 239 13.65 14.21 6.35
N ASP A 240 14.55 13.38 5.83
CA ASP A 240 15.73 13.81 5.09
C ASP A 240 15.40 14.61 3.84
N VAL A 241 14.40 14.19 3.07
CA VAL A 241 13.97 14.91 1.87
C VAL A 241 13.33 16.26 2.20
N LEU A 242 12.53 16.32 3.27
CA LEU A 242 11.77 17.52 3.61
C LEU A 242 12.59 18.56 4.37
N PHE A 243 13.51 18.14 5.24
CA PHE A 243 14.12 19.01 6.23
C PHE A 243 15.65 19.17 6.11
N ARG A 244 16.38 18.28 5.39
CA ARG A 244 17.80 18.51 5.13
C ARG A 244 18.01 19.66 4.16
N THR A 245 18.88 20.58 4.55
CA THR A 245 19.25 21.73 3.71
C THR A 245 20.05 21.27 2.48
N PRO A 246 20.00 22.03 1.35
CA PRO A 246 20.75 21.70 0.13
C PRO A 246 22.26 21.56 0.31
N ARG A 247 22.84 22.11 1.41
CA ARG A 247 24.28 22.02 1.72
C ARG A 247 24.73 20.65 2.25
N GLU A 248 23.80 19.80 2.67
CA GLU A 248 24.11 18.48 3.26
C GLU A 248 23.89 17.32 2.26
N ARG A 249 23.50 17.66 1.02
CA ARG A 249 23.21 16.71 -0.07
C ARG A 249 24.33 16.63 -1.11
N GLY A 250 25.56 16.96 -0.74
CA GLY A 250 26.76 16.87 -1.58
C GLY A 250 27.46 15.54 -1.51
#